data_d818ead746c283b07b059b0a8bb74110
#
_entry.id   d818ead746c283b07b059b0a8bb74110
#
_cell.length_a   1.000
_cell.length_b   1.000
_cell.length_c   1.000
_cell.angle_alpha   90.00
_cell.angle_beta   90.00
_cell.angle_gamma   90.00
#
_symmetry.space_group_name_H-M   'P 1'
#
loop_
_entity.id
_entity.type
_entity.pdbx_description
1 polymer ?
#
loop_
_entity_poly.entity_id
_entity_poly.type
_entity_poly.pdbx_seq_one_letter_code
_entity_poly.pdbx_strand_id
1 'polypeptide(L)'
;TGVEEKNADGKPFVLHDGPPYANGPIHIGHAFNKILKDFVVKSHAQRGYFTPYIPGWDCHGQPIEHMVEVTLGPEKMAEISQVELRQRCREWAEKYVDIQRNGFKRLGVNADWEHPYLTFIPNYEAGNVEIFKDLYLKGSVYRGRKPIHWCTHCHTALAEAEIEYSDEVSPSIYVKFKLDAMPGVFEASGAEGAAYLLIWTTTPW
;
A
#
# COMPACT_ATOMS: atom_id res chain seq x y z
N THR A 1 -6.32 3.68 -31.61
CA THR A 1 -7.66 3.58 -32.23
C THR A 1 -7.76 4.64 -33.32
N GLY A 2 -8.63 4.45 -34.34
CA GLY A 2 -8.80 5.41 -35.42
C GLY A 2 -9.18 6.84 -34.99
N VAL A 3 -9.69 7.03 -33.77
CA VAL A 3 -9.95 8.36 -33.17
C VAL A 3 -8.66 8.99 -32.65
N GLU A 4 -7.78 8.23 -32.05
CA GLU A 4 -6.46 8.71 -31.56
C GLU A 4 -5.58 9.14 -32.72
N GLU A 5 -5.54 8.36 -33.79
CA GLU A 5 -4.82 8.70 -35.04
C GLU A 5 -5.36 9.98 -35.63
N LYS A 6 -6.69 10.15 -35.69
CA LYS A 6 -7.37 11.33 -36.20
C LYS A 6 -7.07 12.59 -35.40
N ASN A 7 -6.85 12.46 -34.09
CA ASN A 7 -6.62 13.57 -33.16
C ASN A 7 -5.12 13.73 -32.79
N ALA A 8 -4.21 13.11 -33.54
CA ALA A 8 -2.78 13.14 -33.23
C ALA A 8 -2.20 14.56 -33.06
N ASP A 9 -2.69 15.52 -33.88
CA ASP A 9 -2.31 16.94 -33.83
C ASP A 9 -3.16 17.77 -32.84
N GLY A 10 -4.12 17.15 -32.16
CA GLY A 10 -4.99 17.81 -31.21
C GLY A 10 -4.26 18.22 -29.92
N LYS A 11 -4.87 19.17 -29.20
CA LYS A 11 -4.37 19.54 -27.88
C LYS A 11 -4.33 18.29 -26.96
N PRO A 12 -3.19 17.99 -26.30
CA PRO A 12 -3.10 16.82 -25.46
C PRO A 12 -3.96 16.94 -24.20
N PHE A 13 -4.65 15.85 -23.87
CA PHE A 13 -5.34 15.64 -22.61
C PHE A 13 -4.90 14.28 -22.06
N VAL A 14 -4.05 14.30 -21.05
CA VAL A 14 -3.50 13.10 -20.42
C VAL A 14 -4.23 12.82 -19.11
N LEU A 15 -4.89 11.67 -19.05
CA LEU A 15 -5.47 11.16 -17.81
C LEU A 15 -4.54 10.05 -17.26
N HIS A 16 -3.91 10.33 -16.13
CA HIS A 16 -3.06 9.33 -15.47
C HIS A 16 -3.91 8.21 -14.86
N ASP A 17 -3.51 6.96 -15.10
CA ASP A 17 -4.17 5.82 -14.49
C ASP A 17 -3.64 5.55 -13.08
N GLY A 18 -4.53 5.49 -12.07
CA GLY A 18 -4.21 4.88 -10.79
C GLY A 18 -4.20 3.36 -10.97
N PRO A 19 -3.03 2.71 -10.84
CA PRO A 19 -2.91 1.32 -11.21
C PRO A 19 -3.60 0.42 -10.19
N PRO A 20 -4.45 -0.54 -10.62
CA PRO A 20 -4.96 -1.55 -9.72
C PRO A 20 -3.85 -2.53 -9.33
N TYR A 21 -4.00 -3.18 -8.16
CA TYR A 21 -3.15 -4.31 -7.80
C TYR A 21 -3.45 -5.52 -8.69
N ALA A 22 -2.38 -6.15 -9.18
CA ALA A 22 -2.47 -7.38 -9.96
C ALA A 22 -2.55 -8.61 -9.03
N ASN A 23 -3.52 -8.63 -8.10
CA ASN A 23 -3.63 -9.64 -7.04
C ASN A 23 -4.83 -10.57 -7.17
N GLY A 24 -5.77 -10.28 -8.06
CA GLY A 24 -7.00 -11.05 -8.25
C GLY A 24 -7.78 -10.62 -9.50
N PRO A 25 -8.93 -11.23 -9.81
CA PRO A 25 -9.80 -10.81 -10.91
C PRO A 25 -10.42 -9.43 -10.62
N ILE A 26 -10.91 -8.77 -11.67
CA ILE A 26 -11.62 -7.49 -11.52
C ILE A 26 -12.93 -7.68 -10.74
N HIS A 27 -13.27 -6.69 -9.94
CA HIS A 27 -14.55 -6.58 -9.24
C HIS A 27 -15.28 -5.29 -9.64
N ILE A 28 -16.47 -5.08 -9.12
CA ILE A 28 -17.31 -3.92 -9.48
C ILE A 28 -16.60 -2.57 -9.25
N GLY A 29 -15.77 -2.44 -8.22
CA GLY A 29 -14.97 -1.22 -7.96
C GLY A 29 -13.97 -0.93 -9.08
N HIS A 30 -13.28 -1.96 -9.58
CA HIS A 30 -12.40 -1.84 -10.74
C HIS A 30 -13.18 -1.43 -11.99
N ALA A 31 -14.32 -2.06 -12.25
CA ALA A 31 -15.19 -1.73 -13.40
C ALA A 31 -15.67 -0.29 -13.33
N PHE A 32 -16.17 0.15 -12.17
CA PHE A 32 -16.64 1.50 -11.93
C PHE A 32 -15.55 2.54 -12.20
N ASN A 33 -14.36 2.34 -11.60
CA ASN A 33 -13.23 3.25 -11.78
C ASN A 33 -12.78 3.35 -13.25
N LYS A 34 -12.61 2.22 -13.93
CA LYS A 34 -12.13 2.20 -15.33
C LYS A 34 -13.16 2.74 -16.31
N ILE A 35 -14.45 2.45 -16.11
CA ILE A 35 -15.52 2.96 -16.97
C ILE A 35 -15.65 4.48 -16.84
N LEU A 36 -15.55 5.05 -15.63
CA LEU A 36 -15.57 6.49 -15.43
C LEU A 36 -14.38 7.18 -16.12
N LYS A 37 -13.18 6.63 -16.01
CA LYS A 37 -12.01 7.13 -16.74
C LYS A 37 -12.21 7.06 -18.24
N ASP A 38 -12.75 5.96 -18.74
CA ASP A 38 -13.03 5.76 -20.16
C ASP A 38 -14.05 6.80 -20.69
N PHE A 39 -15.08 7.15 -19.91
CA PHE A 39 -16.01 8.23 -20.28
C PHE A 39 -15.29 9.57 -20.42
N VAL A 40 -14.39 9.90 -19.49
CA VAL A 40 -13.61 11.14 -19.55
C VAL A 40 -12.70 11.15 -20.78
N VAL A 41 -11.96 10.08 -21.02
CA VAL A 41 -11.05 9.94 -22.17
C VAL A 41 -11.84 10.04 -23.49
N LYS A 42 -12.91 9.27 -23.65
CA LYS A 42 -13.76 9.29 -24.86
C LYS A 42 -14.43 10.64 -25.11
N SER A 43 -14.92 11.28 -24.04
CA SER A 43 -15.52 12.61 -24.14
C SER A 43 -14.52 13.65 -24.67
N HIS A 44 -13.29 13.64 -24.20
CA HIS A 44 -12.26 14.55 -24.70
C HIS A 44 -11.83 14.20 -26.13
N ALA A 45 -11.68 12.91 -26.44
CA ALA A 45 -11.37 12.46 -27.79
C ALA A 45 -12.42 12.90 -28.80
N GLN A 46 -13.72 12.81 -28.49
CA GLN A 46 -14.80 13.27 -29.33
C GLN A 46 -14.81 14.80 -29.55
N ARG A 47 -14.19 15.55 -28.63
CA ARG A 47 -14.01 17.01 -28.71
C ARG A 47 -12.73 17.42 -29.46
N GLY A 48 -12.02 16.48 -30.08
CA GLY A 48 -10.82 16.71 -30.85
C GLY A 48 -9.51 16.76 -30.07
N TYR A 49 -9.50 16.37 -28.79
CA TYR A 49 -8.27 16.29 -28.01
C TYR A 49 -7.49 15.00 -28.37
N PHE A 50 -6.17 15.09 -28.36
CA PHE A 50 -5.30 13.92 -28.32
C PHE A 50 -5.31 13.34 -26.90
N THR A 51 -5.82 12.12 -26.75
CA THR A 51 -6.09 11.51 -25.43
C THR A 51 -5.37 10.18 -25.27
N PRO A 52 -4.02 10.17 -25.17
CA PRO A 52 -3.30 8.94 -24.90
C PRO A 52 -3.65 8.43 -23.49
N TYR A 53 -4.18 7.21 -23.41
CA TYR A 53 -4.48 6.57 -22.13
C TYR A 53 -3.66 5.29 -21.99
N ILE A 54 -2.62 5.36 -21.15
CA ILE A 54 -1.73 4.24 -20.85
C ILE A 54 -2.21 3.60 -19.55
N PRO A 55 -2.71 2.36 -19.60
CA PRO A 55 -3.12 1.64 -18.39
C PRO A 55 -1.91 1.20 -17.59
N GLY A 56 -2.08 1.05 -16.28
CA GLY A 56 -1.02 0.57 -15.41
C GLY A 56 -1.48 -0.51 -14.43
N TRP A 57 -0.52 -1.22 -13.84
CA TRP A 57 -0.75 -2.16 -12.75
C TRP A 57 0.31 -2.01 -11.67
N ASP A 58 -0.15 -2.08 -10.42
CA ASP A 58 0.72 -2.24 -9.26
C ASP A 58 0.95 -3.74 -9.04
N CYS A 59 2.21 -4.15 -9.19
CA CYS A 59 2.58 -5.55 -9.37
C CYS A 59 3.42 -6.13 -8.23
N HIS A 60 3.52 -5.45 -7.09
CA HIS A 60 4.30 -5.92 -5.95
C HIS A 60 3.74 -5.40 -4.62
N GLY A 61 4.40 -5.76 -3.53
CA GLY A 61 4.02 -5.40 -2.17
C GLY A 61 3.00 -6.36 -1.54
N GLN A 62 2.56 -5.99 -0.35
CA GLN A 62 1.71 -6.82 0.51
C GLN A 62 0.46 -7.40 -0.18
N PRO A 63 -0.28 -6.67 -1.04
CA PRO A 63 -1.46 -7.24 -1.69
C PRO A 63 -1.17 -8.45 -2.58
N ILE A 64 0.02 -8.53 -3.17
CA ILE A 64 0.45 -9.68 -3.97
C ILE A 64 1.04 -10.78 -3.08
N GLU A 65 1.94 -10.41 -2.16
CA GLU A 65 2.61 -11.33 -1.25
C GLU A 65 1.61 -12.13 -0.44
N HIS A 66 0.62 -11.47 0.16
CA HIS A 66 -0.44 -12.13 0.92
C HIS A 66 -1.21 -13.18 0.10
N MET A 67 -1.53 -12.89 -1.16
CA MET A 67 -2.21 -13.88 -2.01
C MET A 67 -1.35 -15.09 -2.33
N VAL A 68 -0.05 -14.89 -2.49
CA VAL A 68 0.91 -15.98 -2.68
C VAL A 68 1.06 -16.80 -1.39
N GLU A 69 1.19 -16.15 -0.23
CA GLU A 69 1.25 -16.80 1.08
C GLU A 69 0.03 -17.66 1.37
N VAL A 70 -1.16 -17.12 1.18
CA VAL A 70 -2.42 -17.86 1.37
C VAL A 70 -2.50 -19.07 0.42
N THR A 71 -2.00 -18.91 -0.80
CA THR A 71 -2.04 -19.98 -1.81
C THR A 71 -1.04 -21.11 -1.52
N LEU A 72 0.14 -20.75 -1.01
CA LEU A 72 1.19 -21.73 -0.65
C LEU A 72 0.91 -22.42 0.68
N GLY A 73 0.35 -21.70 1.63
CA GLY A 73 0.17 -22.13 3.01
C GLY A 73 1.46 -22.06 3.85
N PRO A 74 1.34 -22.11 5.19
CA PRO A 74 2.44 -21.83 6.10
C PRO A 74 3.61 -22.81 6.00
N GLU A 75 3.36 -24.08 5.71
CA GLU A 75 4.40 -25.10 5.58
C GLU A 75 5.35 -24.79 4.42
N LYS A 76 4.79 -24.53 3.23
CA LYS A 76 5.61 -24.21 2.06
C LYS A 76 6.28 -22.84 2.17
N MET A 77 5.60 -21.89 2.81
CA MET A 77 6.20 -20.58 3.06
C MET A 77 7.45 -20.65 3.95
N ALA A 78 7.50 -21.56 4.92
CA ALA A 78 8.67 -21.78 5.76
C ALA A 78 9.86 -22.40 5.00
N GLU A 79 9.62 -23.07 3.89
CA GLU A 79 10.63 -23.80 3.12
C GLU A 79 11.24 -22.99 1.98
N ILE A 80 10.50 -22.01 1.44
CA ILE A 80 10.95 -21.25 0.27
C ILE A 80 11.90 -20.11 0.65
N SER A 81 12.84 -19.81 -0.26
CA SER A 81 13.73 -18.67 -0.13
C SER A 81 13.01 -17.36 -0.49
N GLN A 82 13.56 -16.21 -0.03
CA GLN A 82 13.05 -14.89 -0.44
C GLN A 82 13.12 -14.69 -1.96
N VAL A 83 14.10 -15.25 -2.64
CA VAL A 83 14.23 -15.16 -4.10
C VAL A 83 13.08 -15.93 -4.77
N GLU A 84 12.78 -17.12 -4.27
CA GLU A 84 11.67 -17.92 -4.80
C GLU A 84 10.32 -17.24 -4.52
N LEU A 85 10.12 -16.69 -3.32
CA LEU A 85 8.91 -15.93 -3.01
C LEU A 85 8.71 -14.76 -3.99
N ARG A 86 9.74 -13.96 -4.24
CA ARG A 86 9.69 -12.86 -5.21
C ARG A 86 9.35 -13.34 -6.62
N GLN A 87 9.90 -14.48 -7.04
CA GLN A 87 9.60 -15.05 -8.34
C GLN A 87 8.12 -15.47 -8.42
N ARG A 88 7.58 -16.11 -7.39
CA ARG A 88 6.16 -16.48 -7.33
C ARG A 88 5.23 -15.28 -7.30
N CYS A 89 5.61 -14.22 -6.58
CA CYS A 89 4.86 -12.97 -6.58
C CYS A 89 4.83 -12.34 -7.99
N ARG A 90 5.95 -12.37 -8.71
CA ARG A 90 6.03 -11.88 -10.07
C ARG A 90 5.12 -12.67 -11.02
N GLU A 91 5.20 -13.99 -10.99
CA GLU A 91 4.35 -14.89 -11.78
C GLU A 91 2.86 -14.69 -11.48
N TRP A 92 2.53 -14.49 -10.20
CA TRP A 92 1.18 -14.16 -9.76
C TRP A 92 0.69 -12.84 -10.37
N ALA A 93 1.48 -11.79 -10.27
CA ALA A 93 1.14 -10.49 -10.83
C ALA A 93 0.98 -10.55 -12.36
N GLU A 94 1.91 -11.18 -13.09
CA GLU A 94 1.83 -11.37 -14.54
C GLU A 94 0.52 -12.04 -14.96
N LYS A 95 0.14 -13.11 -14.28
CA LYS A 95 -1.12 -13.81 -14.51
C LYS A 95 -2.33 -12.90 -14.37
N TYR A 96 -2.37 -12.09 -13.30
CA TYR A 96 -3.53 -11.24 -13.03
C TYR A 96 -3.55 -9.95 -13.86
N VAL A 97 -2.40 -9.44 -14.29
CA VAL A 97 -2.34 -8.40 -15.33
C VAL A 97 -3.11 -8.84 -16.57
N ASP A 98 -2.87 -10.05 -17.06
CA ASP A 98 -3.55 -10.56 -18.26
C ASP A 98 -5.04 -10.78 -18.05
N ILE A 99 -5.43 -11.37 -16.92
CA ILE A 99 -6.84 -11.58 -16.57
C ILE A 99 -7.58 -10.25 -16.49
N GLN A 100 -7.01 -9.27 -15.77
CA GLN A 100 -7.62 -7.95 -15.62
C GLN A 100 -7.66 -7.18 -16.93
N ARG A 101 -6.59 -7.21 -17.74
CA ARG A 101 -6.54 -6.61 -19.09
C ARG A 101 -7.69 -7.10 -19.95
N ASN A 102 -7.90 -8.40 -20.00
CA ASN A 102 -9.00 -9.00 -20.76
C ASN A 102 -10.37 -8.60 -20.21
N GLY A 103 -10.51 -8.50 -18.89
CA GLY A 103 -11.71 -7.98 -18.25
C GLY A 103 -12.02 -6.54 -18.64
N PHE A 104 -11.04 -5.65 -18.60
CA PHE A 104 -11.21 -4.24 -19.00
C PHE A 104 -11.47 -4.08 -20.49
N LYS A 105 -10.80 -4.85 -21.35
CA LYS A 105 -11.10 -4.91 -22.80
C LYS A 105 -12.56 -5.31 -23.03
N ARG A 106 -13.05 -6.29 -22.30
CA ARG A 106 -14.47 -6.74 -22.40
C ARG A 106 -15.47 -5.65 -21.96
N LEU A 107 -15.10 -4.80 -20.99
CA LEU A 107 -15.92 -3.67 -20.58
C LEU A 107 -15.92 -2.52 -21.59
N GLY A 108 -15.15 -2.64 -22.68
CA GLY A 108 -15.08 -1.64 -23.76
C GLY A 108 -14.19 -0.44 -23.43
N VAL A 109 -13.31 -0.55 -22.41
CA VAL A 109 -12.37 0.51 -22.05
C VAL A 109 -11.31 0.67 -23.13
N ASN A 110 -11.14 1.88 -23.64
CA ASN A 110 -10.10 2.24 -24.61
C ASN A 110 -8.80 2.62 -23.91
N ALA A 111 -7.72 1.93 -24.25
CA ALA A 111 -6.39 2.19 -23.70
C ALA A 111 -5.30 1.58 -24.61
N ASP A 112 -4.06 1.99 -24.45
CA ASP A 112 -2.91 1.31 -25.04
C ASP A 112 -2.60 0.03 -24.25
N TRP A 113 -3.29 -1.04 -24.58
CA TRP A 113 -3.17 -2.33 -23.90
C TRP A 113 -1.87 -3.07 -24.21
N GLU A 114 -1.15 -2.66 -25.25
CA GLU A 114 0.07 -3.31 -25.69
C GLU A 114 1.30 -2.74 -24.97
N HIS A 115 1.23 -1.47 -24.53
CA HIS A 115 2.32 -0.79 -23.84
C HIS A 115 1.89 -0.25 -22.46
N PRO A 116 1.36 -1.10 -21.57
CA PRO A 116 1.00 -0.68 -20.21
C PRO A 116 2.26 -0.36 -19.41
N TYR A 117 2.13 0.48 -18.37
CA TYR A 117 3.18 0.53 -17.36
C TYR A 117 2.94 -0.50 -16.26
N LEU A 118 3.99 -1.22 -15.92
CA LEU A 118 3.96 -2.25 -14.86
C LEU A 118 5.04 -1.90 -13.84
N THR A 119 4.68 -1.83 -12.56
CA THR A 119 5.60 -1.33 -11.53
C THR A 119 6.79 -2.25 -11.28
N PHE A 120 6.75 -3.51 -11.72
CA PHE A 120 7.83 -4.48 -11.59
C PHE A 120 8.81 -4.55 -12.79
N ILE A 121 8.62 -3.74 -13.82
CA ILE A 121 9.59 -3.73 -14.93
C ILE A 121 10.85 -2.96 -14.55
N PRO A 122 12.04 -3.40 -15.01
CA PRO A 122 13.31 -2.82 -14.58
C PRO A 122 13.42 -1.31 -14.80
N ASN A 123 12.87 -0.79 -15.90
CA ASN A 123 12.91 0.65 -16.20
C ASN A 123 12.07 1.46 -15.21
N TYR A 124 10.92 0.92 -14.75
CA TYR A 124 10.08 1.58 -13.74
C TYR A 124 10.79 1.59 -12.39
N GLU A 125 11.35 0.46 -11.98
CA GLU A 125 12.11 0.34 -10.73
C GLU A 125 13.34 1.26 -10.74
N ALA A 126 14.08 1.31 -11.85
CA ALA A 126 15.22 2.21 -12.01
C ALA A 126 14.82 3.68 -11.86
N GLY A 127 13.69 4.10 -12.44
CA GLY A 127 13.15 5.46 -12.28
C GLY A 127 12.85 5.81 -10.81
N ASN A 128 12.27 4.87 -10.06
CA ASN A 128 12.04 5.06 -8.61
C ASN A 128 13.35 5.23 -7.83
N VAL A 129 14.38 4.44 -8.17
CA VAL A 129 15.70 4.54 -7.53
C VAL A 129 16.38 5.87 -7.88
N GLU A 130 16.23 6.36 -9.09
CA GLU A 130 16.78 7.67 -9.51
C GLU A 130 16.12 8.82 -8.73
N ILE A 131 14.80 8.82 -8.61
CA ILE A 131 14.08 9.83 -7.83
C ILE A 131 14.51 9.77 -6.35
N PHE A 132 14.61 8.58 -5.78
CA PHE A 132 15.07 8.40 -4.40
C PHE A 132 16.50 8.94 -4.21
N LYS A 133 17.41 8.65 -5.14
CA LYS A 133 18.77 9.18 -5.14
C LYS A 133 18.78 10.71 -5.13
N ASP A 134 17.96 11.34 -5.97
CA ASP A 134 17.89 12.79 -6.05
C ASP A 134 17.35 13.42 -4.75
N LEU A 135 16.36 12.82 -4.13
CA LEU A 135 15.85 13.23 -2.82
C LEU A 135 16.92 13.07 -1.72
N TYR A 136 17.67 11.98 -1.75
CA TYR A 136 18.77 11.75 -0.82
C TYR A 136 19.87 12.80 -0.96
N LEU A 137 20.31 13.06 -2.21
CA LEU A 137 21.34 14.07 -2.48
C LEU A 137 20.92 15.49 -2.11
N LYS A 138 19.61 15.79 -2.15
CA LYS A 138 19.04 17.06 -1.69
C LYS A 138 18.89 17.16 -0.17
N GLY A 139 19.24 16.11 0.58
CA GLY A 139 19.12 16.08 2.04
C GLY A 139 17.68 15.88 2.55
N SER A 140 16.73 15.53 1.68
CA SER A 140 15.33 15.30 2.06
C SER A 140 15.10 13.91 2.68
N VAL A 141 16.06 13.01 2.54
CA VAL A 141 16.00 11.64 3.09
C VAL A 141 17.00 11.50 4.21
N TYR A 142 16.55 11.10 5.39
CA TYR A 142 17.39 10.82 6.54
C TYR A 142 16.89 9.59 7.30
N ARG A 143 17.78 8.94 8.04
CA ARG A 143 17.41 7.81 8.89
C ARG A 143 16.90 8.33 10.23
N GLY A 144 15.67 7.99 10.56
CA GLY A 144 15.03 8.36 11.82
C GLY A 144 14.35 7.16 12.49
N ARG A 145 13.87 7.40 13.72
CA ARG A 145 12.98 6.45 14.43
C ARG A 145 11.65 7.13 14.65
N LYS A 146 10.58 6.45 14.25
CA LYS A 146 9.20 6.92 14.39
C LYS A 146 8.35 5.73 14.82
N PRO A 147 7.42 5.88 15.77
CA PRO A 147 6.39 4.88 16.03
C PRO A 147 5.57 4.65 14.76
N ILE A 148 5.33 3.40 14.44
CA ILE A 148 4.53 2.98 13.29
C ILE A 148 3.55 1.90 13.71
N HIS A 149 2.43 1.79 13.00
CA HIS A 149 1.55 0.64 13.13
C HIS A 149 2.22 -0.59 12.50
N TRP A 150 2.17 -1.70 13.22
CA TRP A 150 2.80 -2.95 12.82
C TRP A 150 1.79 -4.09 12.89
N CYS A 151 1.62 -4.82 11.80
CA CYS A 151 0.81 -6.03 11.79
C CYS A 151 1.67 -7.22 12.23
N THR A 152 1.31 -7.82 13.36
CA THR A 152 2.03 -8.99 13.89
C THR A 152 1.71 -10.27 13.12
N HIS A 153 0.64 -10.29 12.33
CA HIS A 153 0.27 -11.42 11.48
C HIS A 153 1.03 -11.38 10.15
N CYS A 154 1.04 -10.22 9.49
CA CYS A 154 1.72 -10.04 8.20
C CYS A 154 3.21 -9.68 8.34
N HIS A 155 3.71 -9.47 9.56
CA HIS A 155 5.09 -9.07 9.86
C HIS A 155 5.56 -7.85 9.05
N THR A 156 4.70 -6.84 8.93
CA THR A 156 4.98 -5.63 8.17
C THR A 156 4.42 -4.37 8.83
N ALA A 157 5.02 -3.22 8.48
CA ALA A 157 4.45 -1.92 8.79
C ALA A 157 3.18 -1.68 7.97
N LEU A 158 2.22 -0.97 8.55
CA LEU A 158 0.97 -0.61 7.89
C LEU A 158 0.98 0.87 7.51
N ALA A 159 0.51 1.18 6.31
CA ALA A 159 0.10 2.52 5.96
C ALA A 159 -1.24 2.86 6.65
N GLU A 160 -1.55 4.15 6.82
CA GLU A 160 -2.76 4.57 7.52
C GLU A 160 -4.05 4.03 6.86
N ALA A 161 -4.07 3.90 5.54
CA ALA A 161 -5.20 3.35 4.79
C ALA A 161 -5.39 1.82 4.98
N GLU A 162 -4.42 1.14 5.54
CA GLU A 162 -4.43 -0.31 5.80
C GLU A 162 -4.82 -0.64 7.24
N ILE A 163 -5.03 0.39 8.08
CA ILE A 163 -5.37 0.23 9.49
C ILE A 163 -6.87 0.05 9.62
N GLU A 164 -7.29 -1.05 10.22
CA GLU A 164 -8.66 -1.31 10.60
C GLU A 164 -8.81 -1.20 12.13
N TYR A 165 -9.84 -0.49 12.56
CA TYR A 165 -10.15 -0.31 13.98
C TYR A 165 -11.33 -1.19 14.37
N SER A 166 -11.20 -1.88 15.50
CA SER A 166 -12.27 -2.67 16.11
C SER A 166 -12.31 -2.47 17.61
N ASP A 167 -13.46 -2.68 18.20
CA ASP A 167 -13.60 -2.69 19.66
C ASP A 167 -12.91 -3.94 20.22
N GLU A 168 -12.00 -3.74 21.16
CA GLU A 168 -11.25 -4.80 21.84
C GLU A 168 -11.36 -4.65 23.34
N VAL A 169 -11.49 -5.79 24.04
CA VAL A 169 -11.47 -5.83 25.49
C VAL A 169 -10.05 -6.13 25.96
N SER A 170 -9.43 -5.12 26.56
CA SER A 170 -8.07 -5.22 27.10
C SER A 170 -8.08 -5.17 28.62
N PRO A 171 -7.35 -6.04 29.32
CA PRO A 171 -7.24 -5.98 30.78
C PRO A 171 -6.52 -4.70 31.20
N SER A 172 -7.04 -4.03 32.21
CA SER A 172 -6.36 -2.90 32.81
C SER A 172 -5.97 -3.22 34.26
N ILE A 173 -4.81 -2.74 34.65
CA ILE A 173 -4.28 -2.96 36.00
C ILE A 173 -3.82 -1.66 36.62
N TYR A 174 -3.87 -1.61 37.95
CA TYR A 174 -3.22 -0.60 38.75
C TYR A 174 -1.98 -1.24 39.39
N VAL A 175 -0.82 -0.62 39.21
CA VAL A 175 0.44 -1.08 39.78
C VAL A 175 0.94 -0.03 40.76
N LYS A 176 1.31 -0.43 41.95
CA LYS A 176 1.95 0.42 42.96
C LYS A 176 3.43 0.08 43.09
N PHE A 177 4.28 1.09 42.94
CA PHE A 177 5.71 0.97 43.18
C PHE A 177 6.04 1.63 44.52
N LYS A 178 6.65 0.87 45.42
CA LYS A 178 7.09 1.39 46.70
C LYS A 178 8.25 2.38 46.46
N LEU A 179 8.16 3.55 47.09
CA LEU A 179 9.26 4.51 47.09
C LEU A 179 10.28 4.12 48.15
N ASP A 180 11.55 4.24 47.81
CA ASP A 180 12.66 3.92 48.74
C ASP A 180 12.79 4.97 49.85
N ALA A 181 12.34 6.21 49.57
CA ALA A 181 12.28 7.29 50.54
C ALA A 181 10.98 8.09 50.41
N MET A 182 10.53 8.66 51.52
CA MET A 182 9.39 9.53 51.52
C MET A 182 9.82 10.91 50.95
N PRO A 183 9.22 11.40 49.84
CA PRO A 183 9.52 12.77 49.36
C PRO A 183 9.10 13.81 50.40
N GLY A 184 9.90 14.87 50.59
CA GLY A 184 9.66 15.88 51.60
C GLY A 184 8.29 16.58 51.58
N VAL A 185 7.64 16.59 50.42
CA VAL A 185 6.24 17.02 50.27
C VAL A 185 5.26 16.19 51.13
N PHE A 186 5.49 14.91 51.29
CA PHE A 186 4.66 14.00 52.09
C PHE A 186 5.05 14.04 53.57
N GLU A 187 6.33 14.25 53.88
CA GLU A 187 6.81 14.50 55.24
C GLU A 187 6.18 15.77 55.82
N ALA A 188 6.08 16.84 55.02
CA ALA A 188 5.42 18.07 55.40
C ALA A 188 3.92 17.94 55.65
N SER A 189 3.25 16.93 55.11
CA SER A 189 1.82 16.64 55.31
C SER A 189 1.54 15.84 56.57
N GLY A 190 2.58 15.38 57.31
CA GLY A 190 2.44 14.53 58.49
C GLY A 190 1.97 13.09 58.19
N ALA A 191 2.10 12.65 56.93
CA ALA A 191 1.75 11.29 56.51
C ALA A 191 2.77 10.29 57.09
N GLU A 192 2.27 9.24 57.75
CA GLU A 192 3.07 8.15 58.31
C GLU A 192 2.95 6.90 57.44
N GLY A 193 4.06 6.15 57.29
CA GLY A 193 4.07 4.85 56.62
C GLY A 193 4.83 4.87 55.27
N ALA A 194 4.63 3.84 54.47
CA ALA A 194 5.29 3.71 53.16
C ALA A 194 4.53 4.48 52.07
N ALA A 195 5.27 5.25 51.28
CA ALA A 195 4.73 5.92 50.12
C ALA A 195 4.88 5.03 48.85
N TYR A 196 3.91 5.16 47.93
CA TYR A 196 3.87 4.41 46.69
C TYR A 196 3.53 5.34 45.54
N LEU A 197 4.18 5.12 44.41
CA LEU A 197 3.74 5.66 43.12
C LEU A 197 2.69 4.71 42.53
N LEU A 198 1.52 5.24 42.21
CA LEU A 198 0.46 4.49 41.58
C LEU A 198 0.41 4.81 40.09
N ILE A 199 0.41 3.77 39.26
CA ILE A 199 0.18 3.88 37.82
C ILE A 199 -1.02 3.03 37.42
N TRP A 200 -1.64 3.44 36.34
CA TRP A 200 -2.67 2.64 35.64
C TRP A 200 -2.19 2.36 34.22
N THR A 201 -2.42 1.14 33.73
CA THR A 201 -2.05 0.77 32.36
C THR A 201 -2.95 -0.32 31.80
N THR A 202 -3.12 -0.32 30.49
CA THR A 202 -3.70 -1.41 29.69
C THR A 202 -2.65 -2.27 29.02
N THR A 203 -1.36 -1.93 29.14
CA THR A 203 -0.22 -2.63 28.54
C THR A 203 0.78 -3.03 29.63
N PRO A 204 0.46 -4.03 30.46
CA PRO A 204 1.29 -4.42 31.61
C PRO A 204 2.57 -5.20 31.26
N TRP A 205 2.73 -5.55 30.00
CA TRP A 205 3.91 -6.28 29.46
C TRP A 205 5.03 -5.35 29.00
#